data_9ef49429fbe56a3359200fc036113d3b
#
_entry.id   9ef49429fbe56a3359200fc036113d3b
#
_cell.length_a   1.000
_cell.length_b   1.000
_cell.length_c   1.000
_cell.angle_alpha   90.00
_cell.angle_beta   90.00
_cell.angle_gamma   90.00
#
_symmetry.space_group_name_H-M   'P 1'
#
loop_
_entity.id
_entity.type
_entity.pdbx_description
1 polymer ?
#
loop_
_entity_poly.entity_id
_entity_poly.type
_entity_poly.pdbx_seq_one_letter_code
_entity_poly.pdbx_strand_id
1 'polypeptide(L)'
;EEMFAAMREIVTPEEMEEAVFTDVKQVREENIRAITEKLEEAFAENEEWLAVLGEAVYQYQKKTVRKMILKDHKRPDGRAITQIRPLAAEVDLIPRVHGSAMFTRGQTQICNVCTLAPLSEAQRLDGLDENVISKRYMHHYNFPSYSVGETKPSRGPGRREIGHGALAERALVPVLPSEEEFPYAIRTVSETF
;
A
#
# COMPACT_ATOMS: atom_id res chain seq x y z
N GLU A 1 -23.38 23.06 3.79
CA GLU A 1 -22.83 23.91 2.72
C GLU A 1 -22.20 25.20 3.28
N GLU A 2 -22.82 25.83 4.28
CA GLU A 2 -22.32 27.05 4.94
C GLU A 2 -20.88 26.86 5.47
N MET A 3 -20.61 25.77 6.19
CA MET A 3 -19.27 25.43 6.68
C MET A 3 -18.24 25.38 5.53
N PHE A 4 -18.58 24.76 4.39
CA PHE A 4 -17.67 24.70 3.25
C PHE A 4 -17.39 26.07 2.60
N ALA A 5 -18.36 26.98 2.64
CA ALA A 5 -18.16 28.36 2.19
C ALA A 5 -17.18 29.09 3.11
N ALA A 6 -17.41 29.01 4.43
CA ALA A 6 -16.51 29.57 5.44
C ALA A 6 -15.09 28.97 5.37
N MET A 7 -14.97 27.65 5.19
CA MET A 7 -13.66 27.00 5.01
C MET A 7 -12.88 27.56 3.82
N ARG A 8 -13.56 27.89 2.70
CA ARG A 8 -12.91 28.41 1.49
C ARG A 8 -12.49 29.87 1.62
N GLU A 9 -13.08 30.62 2.51
CA GLU A 9 -12.65 31.97 2.84
C GLU A 9 -11.37 31.99 3.67
N ILE A 10 -11.19 30.95 4.53
CA ILE A 10 -10.01 30.81 5.40
C ILE A 10 -8.88 30.09 4.70
N VAL A 11 -9.19 29.02 3.96
CA VAL A 11 -8.26 28.20 3.21
C VAL A 11 -8.68 28.20 1.74
N THR A 12 -7.96 28.94 0.92
CA THR A 12 -8.30 29.05 -0.50
C THR A 12 -8.11 27.71 -1.25
N PRO A 13 -8.81 27.52 -2.39
CA PRO A 13 -8.58 26.34 -3.22
C PRO A 13 -7.13 26.16 -3.66
N GLU A 14 -6.42 27.24 -3.89
CA GLU A 14 -5.00 27.25 -4.26
C GLU A 14 -4.11 26.77 -3.12
N GLU A 15 -4.38 27.26 -1.89
CA GLU A 15 -3.65 26.82 -0.68
C GLU A 15 -3.88 25.33 -0.41
N MET A 16 -5.10 24.82 -0.59
CA MET A 16 -5.41 23.39 -0.47
C MET A 16 -4.73 22.58 -1.60
N GLU A 17 -4.65 23.11 -2.82
CA GLU A 17 -3.96 22.46 -3.93
C GLU A 17 -2.46 22.33 -3.66
N GLU A 18 -1.80 23.39 -3.18
CA GLU A 18 -0.39 23.36 -2.77
C GLU A 18 -0.14 22.35 -1.64
N ALA A 19 -1.02 22.29 -0.66
CA ALA A 19 -0.89 21.37 0.47
C ALA A 19 -0.93 19.90 0.05
N VAL A 20 -1.73 19.55 -0.97
CA VAL A 20 -1.84 18.16 -1.46
C VAL A 20 -0.85 17.84 -2.58
N PHE A 21 -0.23 18.84 -3.21
CA PHE A 21 0.68 18.68 -4.35
C PHE A 21 2.10 18.36 -3.87
N THR A 22 2.31 17.11 -3.48
CA THR A 22 3.63 16.59 -3.11
C THR A 22 3.65 15.06 -3.28
N ASP A 23 4.80 14.51 -3.66
CA ASP A 23 5.04 13.07 -3.74
C ASP A 23 5.40 12.45 -2.37
N VAL A 24 5.81 13.27 -1.40
CA VAL A 24 6.18 12.83 -0.05
C VAL A 24 4.97 12.81 0.86
N LYS A 25 4.56 11.61 1.29
CA LYS A 25 3.38 11.39 2.16
C LYS A 25 3.44 12.20 3.45
N GLN A 26 4.58 12.20 4.13
CA GLN A 26 4.76 12.89 5.42
C GLN A 26 4.53 14.40 5.29
N VAL A 27 5.14 15.03 4.26
CA VAL A 27 4.97 16.46 3.98
C VAL A 27 3.50 16.79 3.72
N ARG A 28 2.80 15.97 2.96
CA ARG A 28 1.37 16.17 2.71
C ARG A 28 0.55 16.08 4.00
N GLU A 29 0.83 15.10 4.86
CA GLU A 29 0.15 14.95 6.14
C GLU A 29 0.40 16.13 7.07
N GLU A 30 1.62 16.67 7.10
CA GLU A 30 1.97 17.88 7.86
C GLU A 30 1.25 19.11 7.32
N ASN A 31 1.22 19.30 6.01
CA ASN A 31 0.51 20.41 5.36
C ASN A 31 -1.01 20.36 5.67
N ILE A 32 -1.62 19.18 5.57
CA ILE A 32 -3.05 19.03 5.88
C ILE A 32 -3.32 19.22 7.37
N ARG A 33 -2.40 18.81 8.24
CA ARG A 33 -2.51 19.08 9.68
C ARG A 33 -2.48 20.58 9.96
N ALA A 34 -1.55 21.33 9.38
CA ALA A 34 -1.47 22.78 9.53
C ALA A 34 -2.76 23.48 9.06
N ILE A 35 -3.34 23.02 7.94
CA ILE A 35 -4.64 23.51 7.46
C ILE A 35 -5.76 23.19 8.48
N THR A 36 -5.74 21.99 9.04
CA THR A 36 -6.75 21.58 10.02
C THR A 36 -6.68 22.43 11.29
N GLU A 37 -5.46 22.62 11.83
CA GLU A 37 -5.21 23.50 12.99
C GLU A 37 -5.67 24.93 12.74
N LYS A 38 -5.38 25.51 11.58
CA LYS A 38 -5.84 26.84 11.16
C LYS A 38 -7.38 26.96 11.16
N LEU A 39 -8.07 25.90 10.72
CA LEU A 39 -9.52 25.85 10.71
C LEU A 39 -10.11 25.61 12.10
N GLU A 40 -9.45 24.80 12.95
CA GLU A 40 -9.83 24.61 14.36
C GLU A 40 -9.79 25.92 15.14
N GLU A 41 -8.73 26.70 14.96
CA GLU A 41 -8.61 28.03 15.57
C GLU A 41 -9.71 28.99 15.09
N ALA A 42 -9.99 28.99 13.79
CA ALA A 42 -10.99 29.86 13.20
C ALA A 42 -12.43 29.51 13.61
N PHE A 43 -12.70 28.23 13.87
CA PHE A 43 -14.01 27.72 14.24
C PHE A 43 -14.14 27.42 15.75
N ALA A 44 -13.21 27.90 16.59
CA ALA A 44 -13.14 27.60 18.02
C ALA A 44 -14.46 27.88 18.79
N GLU A 45 -15.27 28.82 18.32
CA GLU A 45 -16.54 29.17 18.92
C GLU A 45 -17.72 28.30 18.43
N ASN A 46 -17.52 27.42 17.43
CA ASN A 46 -18.58 26.62 16.83
C ASN A 46 -18.36 25.14 17.06
N GLU A 47 -18.81 24.60 18.19
CA GLU A 47 -18.65 23.20 18.58
C GLU A 47 -19.27 22.21 17.56
N GLU A 48 -20.36 22.57 16.89
CA GLU A 48 -21.00 21.71 15.88
C GLU A 48 -20.11 21.53 14.66
N TRP A 49 -19.40 22.57 14.23
CA TRP A 49 -18.47 22.51 13.11
C TRP A 49 -17.19 21.78 13.49
N LEU A 50 -16.70 21.99 14.71
CA LEU A 50 -15.50 21.27 15.19
C LEU A 50 -15.73 19.76 15.23
N ALA A 51 -16.92 19.29 15.63
CA ALA A 51 -17.24 17.87 15.69
C ALA A 51 -17.15 17.14 14.33
N VAL A 52 -17.33 17.87 13.22
CA VAL A 52 -17.32 17.31 11.86
C VAL A 52 -16.16 17.84 11.00
N LEU A 53 -15.28 18.65 11.57
CA LEU A 53 -14.21 19.34 10.83
C LEU A 53 -13.28 18.38 10.09
N GLY A 54 -12.89 17.29 10.73
CA GLY A 54 -12.02 16.29 10.10
C GLY A 54 -12.62 15.70 8.81
N GLU A 55 -13.90 15.37 8.83
CA GLU A 55 -14.62 14.90 7.64
C GLU A 55 -14.76 16.01 6.58
N ALA A 56 -15.02 17.24 7.00
CA ALA A 56 -15.13 18.40 6.11
C ALA A 56 -13.80 18.69 5.40
N VAL A 57 -12.68 18.69 6.12
CA VAL A 57 -11.32 18.82 5.54
C VAL A 57 -11.04 17.70 4.55
N TYR A 58 -11.35 16.45 4.89
CA TYR A 58 -11.20 15.31 3.99
C TYR A 58 -12.02 15.49 2.71
N GLN A 59 -13.26 15.93 2.80
CA GLN A 59 -14.10 16.18 1.62
C GLN A 59 -13.59 17.37 0.79
N TYR A 60 -13.02 18.39 1.41
CA TYR A 60 -12.39 19.51 0.70
C TYR A 60 -11.16 19.02 -0.08
N GLN A 61 -10.25 18.31 0.58
CA GLN A 61 -9.08 17.69 -0.04
C GLN A 61 -9.50 16.80 -1.22
N LYS A 62 -10.50 15.95 -1.02
CA LYS A 62 -11.02 15.04 -2.07
C LYS A 62 -11.54 15.80 -3.29
N LYS A 63 -12.29 16.88 -3.09
CA LYS A 63 -12.82 17.73 -4.17
C LYS A 63 -11.68 18.42 -4.93
N THR A 64 -10.67 18.94 -4.22
CA THR A 64 -9.49 19.58 -4.79
C THR A 64 -8.70 18.60 -5.65
N VAL A 65 -8.35 17.43 -5.12
CA VAL A 65 -7.63 16.38 -5.87
C VAL A 65 -8.41 15.92 -7.11
N ARG A 66 -9.73 15.77 -7.01
CA ARG A 66 -10.55 15.42 -8.19
C ARG A 66 -10.54 16.52 -9.25
N LYS A 67 -10.60 17.79 -8.85
CA LYS A 67 -10.48 18.92 -9.78
C LYS A 67 -9.12 18.90 -10.50
N MET A 68 -8.02 18.76 -9.74
CA MET A 68 -6.67 18.66 -10.29
C MET A 68 -6.56 17.57 -11.35
N ILE A 69 -7.08 16.38 -11.08
CA ILE A 69 -7.00 15.24 -12.00
C ILE A 69 -7.90 15.43 -13.22
N LEU A 70 -9.16 15.84 -13.02
CA LEU A 70 -10.17 15.85 -14.08
C LEU A 70 -10.13 17.11 -14.96
N LYS A 71 -9.78 18.27 -14.39
CA LYS A 71 -9.76 19.55 -15.09
C LYS A 71 -8.35 19.99 -15.47
N ASP A 72 -7.42 19.89 -14.52
CA ASP A 72 -6.08 20.44 -14.70
C ASP A 72 -5.09 19.36 -15.20
N HIS A 73 -5.55 18.11 -15.31
CA HIS A 73 -4.76 16.94 -15.70
C HIS A 73 -3.45 16.77 -14.90
N LYS A 74 -3.47 17.21 -13.64
CA LYS A 74 -2.37 17.10 -12.69
C LYS A 74 -2.64 16.05 -11.65
N ARG A 75 -1.67 15.20 -11.39
CA ARG A 75 -1.71 14.27 -10.25
C ARG A 75 -1.03 14.90 -9.04
N PRO A 76 -1.50 14.62 -7.80
CA PRO A 76 -0.91 15.17 -6.59
C PRO A 76 0.59 14.91 -6.42
N ASP A 77 1.07 13.81 -6.97
CA ASP A 77 2.48 13.41 -6.96
C ASP A 77 3.30 13.92 -8.16
N GLY A 78 2.77 14.86 -8.94
CA GLY A 78 3.44 15.50 -10.07
C GLY A 78 3.60 14.63 -11.33
N ARG A 79 3.17 13.35 -11.31
CA ARG A 79 3.24 12.47 -12.48
C ARG A 79 2.20 12.84 -13.54
N ALA A 80 2.50 12.55 -14.80
CA ALA A 80 1.50 12.60 -15.86
C ALA A 80 0.38 11.57 -15.63
N ILE A 81 -0.80 11.79 -16.21
CA ILE A 81 -1.98 10.94 -16.00
C ILE A 81 -1.72 9.47 -16.34
N THR A 82 -0.94 9.20 -17.38
CA THR A 82 -0.60 7.85 -17.84
C THR A 82 0.72 7.31 -17.29
N GLN A 83 1.48 8.13 -16.57
CA GLN A 83 2.79 7.74 -16.05
C GLN A 83 2.65 6.82 -14.86
N ILE A 84 3.28 5.65 -14.91
CA ILE A 84 3.43 4.75 -13.76
C ILE A 84 4.62 5.18 -12.88
N ARG A 85 4.65 4.72 -11.62
CA ARG A 85 5.81 4.92 -10.76
C ARG A 85 7.02 4.17 -11.32
N PRO A 86 8.25 4.67 -11.08
CA PRO A 86 9.47 3.92 -11.44
C PRO A 86 9.44 2.52 -10.84
N LEU A 87 9.81 1.54 -11.66
CA LEU A 87 9.91 0.14 -11.28
C LEU A 87 11.37 -0.30 -11.36
N ALA A 88 11.83 -1.04 -10.36
CA ALA A 88 13.12 -1.71 -10.37
C ALA A 88 12.97 -3.11 -9.75
N ALA A 89 13.76 -4.05 -10.24
CA ALA A 89 13.83 -5.40 -9.69
C ALA A 89 15.30 -5.83 -9.61
N GLU A 90 15.70 -6.36 -8.48
CA GLU A 90 17.04 -6.88 -8.21
C GLU A 90 16.91 -8.29 -7.67
N VAL A 91 17.84 -9.16 -8.02
CA VAL A 91 17.86 -10.55 -7.57
C VAL A 91 19.20 -10.85 -6.88
N ASP A 92 19.25 -11.95 -6.15
CA ASP A 92 20.47 -12.46 -5.51
C ASP A 92 21.06 -11.50 -4.46
N LEU A 93 20.20 -10.89 -3.65
CA LEU A 93 20.58 -9.90 -2.63
C LEU A 93 21.11 -10.53 -1.34
N ILE A 94 20.59 -11.69 -0.96
CA ILE A 94 20.91 -12.36 0.29
C ILE A 94 21.70 -13.63 -0.02
N PRO A 95 22.98 -13.71 0.37
CA PRO A 95 23.90 -14.71 -0.17
C PRO A 95 23.72 -16.14 0.35
N ARG A 96 22.90 -16.40 1.38
CA ARG A 96 22.76 -17.75 1.99
C ARG A 96 21.35 -18.33 1.91
N VAL A 97 20.48 -17.71 1.16
CA VAL A 97 19.14 -18.23 0.89
C VAL A 97 19.10 -18.92 -0.47
N HIS A 98 18.08 -19.73 -0.72
CA HIS A 98 17.93 -20.42 -2.03
C HIS A 98 17.58 -19.45 -3.17
N GLY A 99 17.01 -18.31 -2.85
CA GLY A 99 16.77 -17.20 -3.78
C GLY A 99 16.28 -15.98 -3.03
N SER A 100 16.61 -14.80 -3.53
CA SER A 100 16.12 -13.53 -3.00
C SER A 100 15.93 -12.53 -4.11
N ALA A 101 14.94 -11.66 -3.95
CA ALA A 101 14.65 -10.58 -4.87
C ALA A 101 14.11 -9.35 -4.14
N MET A 102 14.43 -8.18 -4.64
CA MET A 102 13.83 -6.91 -4.22
C MET A 102 13.05 -6.32 -5.40
N PHE A 103 11.81 -5.97 -5.16
CA PHE A 103 11.01 -5.23 -6.12
C PHE A 103 10.69 -3.85 -5.55
N THR A 104 11.01 -2.81 -6.30
CA THR A 104 10.77 -1.41 -5.93
C THR A 104 9.77 -0.78 -6.88
N ARG A 105 8.75 -0.14 -6.31
CA ARG A 105 7.78 0.68 -7.04
C ARG A 105 7.64 2.05 -6.37
N GLY A 106 8.36 3.02 -6.88
CA GLY A 106 8.46 4.34 -6.25
C GLY A 106 9.10 4.24 -4.88
N GLN A 107 8.37 4.55 -3.83
CA GLN A 107 8.83 4.50 -2.44
C GLN A 107 8.55 3.16 -1.75
N THR A 108 7.78 2.26 -2.37
CA THR A 108 7.45 0.96 -1.80
C THR A 108 8.43 -0.09 -2.26
N GLN A 109 9.01 -0.83 -1.32
CA GLN A 109 9.90 -1.95 -1.58
C GLN A 109 9.31 -3.25 -1.01
N ILE A 110 9.51 -4.34 -1.73
CA ILE A 110 9.14 -5.69 -1.29
C ILE A 110 10.34 -6.59 -1.46
N CYS A 111 10.83 -7.14 -0.35
CA CYS A 111 11.83 -8.19 -0.37
C CYS A 111 11.14 -9.55 -0.42
N ASN A 112 11.52 -10.39 -1.37
CA ASN A 112 11.05 -11.76 -1.47
C ASN A 112 12.20 -12.72 -1.21
N VAL A 113 11.99 -13.68 -0.32
CA VAL A 113 12.95 -14.74 -0.01
C VAL A 113 12.33 -16.09 -0.39
N CYS A 114 13.08 -16.85 -1.16
CA CYS A 114 12.72 -18.19 -1.61
C CYS A 114 13.44 -19.26 -0.79
N THR A 115 12.68 -20.27 -0.36
CA THR A 115 13.19 -21.49 0.27
C THR A 115 12.76 -22.69 -0.55
N LEU A 116 13.71 -23.57 -0.86
CA LEU A 116 13.47 -24.84 -1.53
C LEU A 116 13.59 -25.99 -0.53
N ALA A 117 12.74 -26.99 -0.71
CA ALA A 117 12.73 -28.18 0.13
C ALA A 117 12.37 -29.42 -0.72
N PRO A 118 12.60 -30.65 -0.24
CA PRO A 118 12.08 -31.85 -0.88
C PRO A 118 10.56 -31.82 -1.03
N LEU A 119 10.02 -32.53 -2.00
CA LEU A 119 8.56 -32.59 -2.24
C LEU A 119 7.77 -33.10 -1.03
N SER A 120 8.39 -33.89 -0.15
CA SER A 120 7.79 -34.33 1.11
C SER A 120 7.42 -33.18 2.04
N GLU A 121 8.03 -32.01 1.88
CA GLU A 121 7.76 -30.80 2.65
C GLU A 121 6.70 -29.90 1.99
N ALA A 122 6.06 -30.35 0.91
CA ALA A 122 4.94 -29.63 0.31
C ALA A 122 3.79 -29.47 1.34
N GLN A 123 3.10 -28.36 1.29
CA GLN A 123 2.00 -28.08 2.20
C GLN A 123 0.89 -29.11 2.02
N ARG A 124 0.57 -29.86 3.06
CA ARG A 124 -0.59 -30.77 3.06
C ARG A 124 -1.86 -29.93 3.23
N LEU A 125 -2.84 -30.22 2.39
CA LEU A 125 -4.14 -29.58 2.46
C LEU A 125 -5.12 -30.57 3.06
N ASP A 126 -5.63 -30.25 4.25
CA ASP A 126 -6.66 -31.02 4.94
C ASP A 126 -8.00 -30.28 4.79
N GLY A 127 -8.67 -30.56 3.70
CA GLY A 127 -9.93 -29.91 3.31
C GLY A 127 -10.98 -30.92 2.85
N LEU A 128 -12.15 -30.40 2.52
CA LEU A 128 -13.27 -31.21 1.98
C LEU A 128 -13.09 -31.59 0.50
N ASP A 129 -12.11 -31.00 -0.18
CA ASP A 129 -11.79 -31.31 -1.57
C ASP A 129 -10.72 -32.41 -1.63
N GLU A 130 -11.14 -33.63 -1.90
CA GLU A 130 -10.26 -34.80 -1.98
C GLU A 130 -9.30 -34.77 -3.18
N ASN A 131 -9.49 -33.87 -4.14
CA ASN A 131 -8.67 -33.78 -5.35
C ASN A 131 -7.36 -33.00 -5.13
N VAL A 132 -7.25 -32.21 -4.06
CA VAL A 132 -6.07 -31.39 -3.77
C VAL A 132 -5.48 -31.78 -2.43
N ILE A 133 -4.54 -32.73 -2.45
CA ILE A 133 -3.93 -33.34 -1.25
C ILE A 133 -2.72 -32.52 -0.77
N SER A 134 -1.99 -31.89 -1.70
CA SER A 134 -0.79 -31.12 -1.37
C SER A 134 -0.60 -29.93 -2.31
N LYS A 135 0.13 -28.95 -1.84
CA LYS A 135 0.50 -27.74 -2.58
C LYS A 135 2.01 -27.56 -2.54
N ARG A 136 2.63 -27.69 -3.71
CA ARG A 136 4.08 -27.59 -3.90
C ARG A 136 4.60 -26.15 -3.79
N TYR A 137 3.83 -25.17 -4.26
CA TYR A 137 4.18 -23.76 -4.20
C TYR A 137 3.38 -23.04 -3.13
N MET A 138 4.08 -22.32 -2.28
CA MET A 138 3.50 -21.53 -1.19
C MET A 138 4.02 -20.09 -1.29
N HIS A 139 3.13 -19.13 -1.24
CA HIS A 139 3.48 -17.71 -1.20
C HIS A 139 2.87 -17.05 0.04
N HIS A 140 3.73 -16.52 0.89
CA HIS A 140 3.32 -15.76 2.08
C HIS A 140 3.65 -14.29 1.88
N TYR A 141 2.80 -13.41 2.39
CA TYR A 141 2.96 -11.97 2.29
C TYR A 141 2.80 -11.34 3.67
N ASN A 142 3.76 -10.52 4.05
CA ASN A 142 3.75 -9.76 5.29
C ASN A 142 3.76 -8.26 4.98
N PHE A 143 2.94 -7.52 5.73
CA PHE A 143 2.88 -6.07 5.69
C PHE A 143 3.08 -5.52 7.12
N PRO A 144 4.30 -5.49 7.62
CA PRO A 144 4.58 -5.03 8.97
C PRO A 144 4.33 -3.52 9.10
N SER A 145 3.98 -3.09 10.31
CA SER A 145 3.63 -1.69 10.59
C SER A 145 4.77 -0.71 10.32
N TYR A 146 6.01 -1.14 10.50
CA TYR A 146 7.17 -0.29 10.22
C TYR A 146 7.27 0.15 8.75
N SER A 147 6.73 -0.64 7.80
CA SER A 147 6.71 -0.29 6.37
C SER A 147 5.90 0.97 6.04
N VAL A 148 5.07 1.42 6.96
CA VAL A 148 4.27 2.66 6.87
C VAL A 148 4.60 3.65 7.98
N GLY A 149 5.70 3.42 8.73
CA GLY A 149 6.13 4.28 9.83
C GLY A 149 5.23 4.22 11.07
N GLU A 150 4.46 3.15 11.24
CA GLU A 150 3.56 2.99 12.38
C GLU A 150 4.12 2.00 13.41
N THR A 151 3.81 2.25 14.68
CA THR A 151 4.11 1.32 15.78
C THR A 151 2.84 0.56 16.16
N LYS A 152 2.79 -0.74 15.88
CA LYS A 152 1.68 -1.62 16.23
C LYS A 152 2.17 -2.96 16.77
N PRO A 153 1.39 -3.66 17.61
CA PRO A 153 1.70 -5.03 18.01
C PRO A 153 1.78 -5.95 16.79
N SER A 154 2.82 -6.79 16.71
CA SER A 154 2.94 -7.82 15.67
C SER A 154 2.01 -9.00 16.03
N ARG A 155 0.95 -9.19 15.25
CA ARG A 155 -0.06 -10.24 15.45
C ARG A 155 -0.22 -10.99 14.14
N GLY A 156 0.66 -11.72 13.64
CA GLY A 156 0.49 -12.51 12.42
C GLY A 156 -0.24 -11.79 11.26
N PRO A 157 -0.36 -12.38 10.08
CA PRO A 157 -0.99 -11.76 8.92
C PRO A 157 -2.51 -11.61 9.10
N GLY A 158 -3.05 -10.44 8.80
CA GLY A 158 -4.47 -10.17 8.72
C GLY A 158 -5.08 -10.68 7.40
N ARG A 159 -6.39 -10.51 7.25
CA ARG A 159 -7.11 -10.97 6.03
C ARG A 159 -6.61 -10.29 4.75
N ARG A 160 -6.15 -9.05 4.85
CA ARG A 160 -5.59 -8.30 3.72
C ARG A 160 -4.29 -8.93 3.22
N GLU A 161 -3.39 -9.25 4.14
CA GLU A 161 -2.12 -9.89 3.84
C GLU A 161 -2.32 -11.29 3.25
N ILE A 162 -3.24 -12.06 3.80
CA ILE A 162 -3.62 -13.38 3.27
C ILE A 162 -4.15 -13.25 1.84
N GLY A 163 -5.04 -12.28 1.57
CA GLY A 163 -5.58 -12.03 0.24
C GLY A 163 -4.52 -11.58 -0.76
N HIS A 164 -3.59 -10.71 -0.36
CA HIS A 164 -2.46 -10.29 -1.21
C HIS A 164 -1.54 -11.46 -1.53
N GLY A 165 -1.19 -12.29 -0.54
CA GLY A 165 -0.38 -13.50 -0.74
C GLY A 165 -1.04 -14.47 -1.72
N ALA A 166 -2.32 -14.74 -1.56
CA ALA A 166 -3.08 -15.61 -2.45
C ALA A 166 -3.19 -15.08 -3.87
N LEU A 167 -3.27 -13.76 -4.05
CA LEU A 167 -3.28 -13.13 -5.37
C LEU A 167 -1.93 -13.28 -6.07
N ALA A 168 -0.84 -13.01 -5.37
CA ALA A 168 0.51 -13.17 -5.87
C ALA A 168 0.82 -14.64 -6.22
N GLU A 169 0.41 -15.56 -5.36
CA GLU A 169 0.56 -16.99 -5.59
C GLU A 169 -0.10 -17.43 -6.90
N ARG A 170 -1.38 -17.08 -7.09
CA ARG A 170 -2.11 -17.43 -8.32
C ARG A 170 -1.51 -16.82 -9.58
N ALA A 171 -0.89 -15.65 -9.47
CA ALA A 171 -0.22 -15.02 -10.60
C ALA A 171 1.08 -15.73 -10.98
N LEU A 172 1.79 -16.35 -10.02
CA LEU A 172 3.07 -17.01 -10.22
C LEU A 172 2.94 -18.48 -10.62
N VAL A 173 1.92 -19.18 -10.15
CA VAL A 173 1.71 -20.62 -10.45
C VAL A 173 1.86 -20.97 -11.94
N PRO A 174 1.32 -20.20 -12.91
CA PRO A 174 1.41 -20.56 -14.33
C PRO A 174 2.82 -20.45 -14.93
N VAL A 175 3.75 -19.76 -14.25
CA VAL A 175 5.13 -19.54 -14.73
C VAL A 175 6.17 -20.36 -13.97
N LEU A 176 5.73 -21.15 -13.00
CA LEU A 176 6.63 -22.05 -12.28
C LEU A 176 7.04 -23.24 -13.17
N PRO A 177 8.29 -23.71 -13.02
CA PRO A 177 8.71 -24.94 -13.71
C PRO A 177 7.87 -26.14 -13.25
N SER A 178 7.73 -27.12 -14.11
CA SER A 178 7.05 -28.37 -13.78
C SER A 178 7.74 -29.14 -12.66
N GLU A 179 7.04 -30.08 -12.03
CA GLU A 179 7.64 -30.92 -10.99
C GLU A 179 8.74 -31.85 -11.56
N GLU A 180 8.60 -32.26 -12.82
CA GLU A 180 9.59 -33.08 -13.51
C GLU A 180 10.89 -32.33 -13.79
N GLU A 181 10.78 -31.02 -14.14
CA GLU A 181 11.94 -30.16 -14.40
C GLU A 181 12.58 -29.64 -13.12
N PHE A 182 11.79 -29.44 -12.07
CA PHE A 182 12.24 -28.83 -10.80
C PHE A 182 11.56 -29.51 -9.61
N PRO A 183 12.06 -30.66 -9.15
CA PRO A 183 11.42 -31.52 -8.15
C PRO A 183 11.58 -31.00 -6.71
N TYR A 184 11.20 -29.78 -6.45
CA TYR A 184 11.26 -29.14 -5.14
C TYR A 184 9.91 -28.54 -4.73
N ALA A 185 9.61 -28.60 -3.46
CA ALA A 185 8.64 -27.69 -2.85
C ALA A 185 9.24 -26.28 -2.77
N ILE A 186 8.48 -25.28 -3.15
CA ILE A 186 8.94 -23.89 -3.25
C ILE A 186 8.11 -23.04 -2.27
N ARG A 187 8.79 -22.40 -1.34
CA ARG A 187 8.15 -21.43 -0.44
C ARG A 187 8.75 -20.06 -0.64
N THR A 188 7.94 -19.08 -0.97
CA THR A 188 8.35 -17.69 -1.06
C THR A 188 7.67 -16.86 0.03
N VAL A 189 8.42 -15.93 0.62
CA VAL A 189 7.92 -14.97 1.61
C VAL A 189 8.24 -13.58 1.11
N SER A 190 7.20 -12.80 0.88
CA SER A 190 7.31 -11.38 0.51
C SER A 190 7.07 -10.50 1.72
N GLU A 191 7.98 -9.60 1.99
CA GLU A 191 7.89 -8.64 3.10
C GLU A 191 8.03 -7.22 2.58
N THR A 192 7.12 -6.34 2.99
CA THR A 192 7.09 -4.93 2.56
C THR A 192 7.93 -4.07 3.50
N PHE A 193 8.69 -3.12 2.91
CA PHE A 193 9.54 -2.15 3.59
C PHE A 193 9.09 -0.73 3.29
#